data_f59e1f1507b8b1c57e64c63ae058ff06
#
_entry.id   f59e1f1507b8b1c57e64c63ae058ff06
#
_cell.length_a   1.000
_cell.length_b   1.000
_cell.length_c   1.000
_cell.angle_alpha   90.00
_cell.angle_beta   90.00
_cell.angle_gamma   90.00
#
_symmetry.space_group_name_H-M   'P 1'
#
loop_
_entity.id
_entity.type
_entity.pdbx_description
1 polymer ?
#
loop_
_entity_poly.entity_id
_entity_poly.type
_entity_poly.pdbx_seq_one_letter_code
_entity_poly.pdbx_strand_id
1 'polypeptide(L)'
;THGELAWQSWGPHNAPVVIVLGGISAGRDIGTWWSSQCGNGLALDPSFLRLVSIDWIGGADASSGPRNDQEFAPVESSDQANALLLLLNQVGIAQVEAVVGASYGGCVAQHLAGLLGNRLKRLVVIGAAHRASPWALALRTLQRAGIESSTDRASRVRALERARQLAVLGYRTPTELESRFGETDPATGV
;
A
#
# COMPACT_ATOMS: atom_id res chain seq x y z
N THR A 1 20.69 5.73 12.10
CA THR A 1 19.43 5.23 12.64
C THR A 1 19.15 3.90 11.95
N HIS A 2 19.14 2.80 12.71
CA HIS A 2 18.76 1.49 12.18
C HIS A 2 17.23 1.44 12.11
N GLY A 3 16.69 1.26 10.90
CA GLY A 3 15.26 1.03 10.69
C GLY A 3 14.95 -0.47 10.74
N GLU A 4 13.80 -0.84 11.31
CA GLU A 4 13.27 -2.19 11.31
C GLU A 4 12.21 -2.32 10.21
N LEU A 5 12.28 -3.37 9.42
CA LEU A 5 11.28 -3.75 8.43
C LEU A 5 10.59 -5.03 8.91
N ALA A 6 9.33 -4.92 9.33
CA ALA A 6 8.50 -6.06 9.66
C ALA A 6 7.97 -6.71 8.38
N TRP A 7 8.10 -8.02 8.29
CA TRP A 7 7.73 -8.77 7.11
C TRP A 7 7.12 -10.13 7.48
N GLN A 8 6.47 -10.76 6.54
CA GLN A 8 5.91 -12.09 6.67
C GLN A 8 6.17 -12.92 5.42
N SER A 9 6.42 -14.21 5.63
CA SER A 9 6.49 -15.20 4.54
C SER A 9 5.48 -16.30 4.84
N TRP A 10 4.65 -16.61 3.84
CA TRP A 10 3.62 -17.63 3.93
C TRP A 10 3.74 -18.63 2.77
N GLY A 11 3.71 -19.92 3.07
CA GLY A 11 3.91 -21.03 2.13
C GLY A 11 5.29 -21.69 2.20
N PRO A 12 5.53 -22.75 1.39
CA PRO A 12 6.75 -23.53 1.46
C PRO A 12 8.00 -22.70 1.13
N HIS A 13 9.07 -22.89 1.91
CA HIS A 13 10.31 -22.13 1.76
C HIS A 13 10.92 -22.20 0.35
N ASN A 14 10.81 -23.38 -0.29
CA ASN A 14 11.39 -23.65 -1.62
C ASN A 14 10.41 -23.39 -2.78
N ALA A 15 9.20 -22.91 -2.49
CA ALA A 15 8.22 -22.57 -3.52
C ALA A 15 8.60 -21.28 -4.27
N PRO A 16 8.07 -21.06 -5.49
CA PRO A 16 8.25 -19.83 -6.23
C PRO A 16 7.81 -18.62 -5.39
N VAL A 17 8.68 -17.61 -5.30
CA VAL A 17 8.45 -16.44 -4.46
C VAL A 17 7.58 -15.42 -5.18
N VAL A 18 6.48 -15.01 -4.54
CA VAL A 18 5.63 -13.93 -4.98
C VAL A 18 5.60 -12.84 -3.89
N ILE A 19 6.01 -11.64 -4.25
CA ILE A 19 5.94 -10.46 -3.37
C ILE A 19 4.56 -9.83 -3.56
N VAL A 20 3.83 -9.62 -2.47
CA VAL A 20 2.45 -9.10 -2.49
C VAL A 20 2.39 -7.80 -1.68
N LEU A 21 2.03 -6.71 -2.34
CA LEU A 21 2.06 -5.35 -1.81
C LEU A 21 0.69 -4.70 -1.96
N GLY A 22 0.05 -4.37 -0.84
CA GLY A 22 -1.28 -3.78 -0.82
C GLY A 22 -1.30 -2.25 -0.89
N GLY A 23 -2.45 -1.66 -0.57
CA GLY A 23 -2.60 -0.22 -0.45
C GLY A 23 -1.82 0.37 0.73
N ILE A 24 -1.89 1.70 0.88
CA ILE A 24 -1.14 2.43 1.93
C ILE A 24 -1.50 1.98 3.35
N SER A 25 -2.68 1.42 3.56
CA SER A 25 -3.16 0.90 4.84
C SER A 25 -3.08 -0.62 4.96
N ALA A 26 -2.51 -1.31 3.97
CA ALA A 26 -2.32 -2.76 4.02
C ALA A 26 -0.98 -3.07 4.68
N GLY A 27 -1.01 -4.00 5.64
CA GLY A 27 0.18 -4.53 6.30
C GLY A 27 0.66 -5.85 5.66
N ARG A 28 1.54 -6.54 6.37
CA ARG A 28 2.15 -7.80 5.94
C ARG A 28 1.21 -9.00 5.93
N ASP A 29 0.07 -8.92 6.63
CA ASP A 29 -0.92 -10.02 6.68
C ASP A 29 -1.85 -9.99 5.48
N ILE A 30 -1.40 -10.61 4.37
CA ILE A 30 -2.13 -10.67 3.10
C ILE A 30 -3.49 -11.38 3.28
N GLY A 31 -3.55 -12.40 4.12
CA GLY A 31 -4.78 -13.16 4.37
C GLY A 31 -5.91 -12.31 4.94
N THR A 32 -5.58 -11.26 5.69
CA THR A 32 -6.57 -10.35 6.26
C THR A 32 -7.09 -9.36 5.22
N TRP A 33 -6.22 -8.64 4.53
CA TRP A 33 -6.69 -7.57 3.64
C TRP A 33 -6.99 -8.02 2.21
N TRP A 34 -6.55 -9.21 1.81
CA TRP A 34 -6.82 -9.76 0.48
C TRP A 34 -7.31 -11.22 0.50
N SER A 35 -8.12 -11.55 1.48
CA SER A 35 -8.68 -12.89 1.69
C SER A 35 -9.40 -13.45 0.45
N SER A 36 -9.97 -12.61 -0.41
CA SER A 36 -10.61 -13.02 -1.66
C SER A 36 -9.63 -13.48 -2.75
N GLN A 37 -8.34 -13.18 -2.62
CA GLN A 37 -7.31 -13.55 -3.59
C GLN A 37 -6.22 -14.45 -2.99
N CYS A 38 -6.15 -14.54 -1.66
CA CYS A 38 -5.10 -15.25 -0.94
C CYS A 38 -5.67 -16.41 -0.12
N GLY A 39 -5.29 -17.63 -0.48
CA GLY A 39 -5.76 -18.85 0.17
C GLY A 39 -5.71 -20.04 -0.77
N ASN A 40 -5.99 -21.24 -0.26
CA ASN A 40 -5.97 -22.48 -1.02
C ASN A 40 -6.96 -22.42 -2.19
N GLY A 41 -6.48 -22.73 -3.39
CA GLY A 41 -7.27 -22.69 -4.63
C GLY A 41 -7.52 -21.29 -5.18
N LEU A 42 -6.96 -20.24 -4.59
CA LEU A 42 -7.05 -18.87 -5.07
C LEU A 42 -5.80 -18.46 -5.87
N ALA A 43 -5.81 -17.26 -6.44
CA ALA A 43 -4.71 -16.77 -7.27
C ALA A 43 -3.35 -16.71 -6.53
N LEU A 44 -3.38 -16.40 -5.24
CA LEU A 44 -2.22 -16.38 -4.34
C LEU A 44 -2.34 -17.56 -3.36
N ASP A 45 -2.12 -18.76 -3.88
CA ASP A 45 -2.26 -20.00 -3.11
C ASP A 45 -0.96 -20.34 -2.37
N PRO A 46 -0.94 -20.27 -1.04
CA PRO A 46 0.25 -20.56 -0.24
C PRO A 46 0.59 -22.06 -0.16
N SER A 47 -0.20 -22.96 -0.75
CA SER A 47 0.15 -24.37 -0.80
C SER A 47 1.28 -24.68 -1.79
N PHE A 48 1.49 -23.82 -2.81
CA PHE A 48 2.53 -23.96 -3.83
C PHE A 48 3.30 -22.67 -4.15
N LEU A 49 2.94 -21.53 -3.54
CA LEU A 49 3.65 -20.26 -3.65
C LEU A 49 4.23 -19.87 -2.28
N ARG A 50 5.40 -19.26 -2.29
CA ARG A 50 5.95 -18.55 -1.14
C ARG A 50 5.58 -17.07 -1.25
N LEU A 51 4.57 -16.66 -0.52
CA LEU A 51 4.11 -15.26 -0.49
C LEU A 51 4.97 -14.46 0.49
N VAL A 52 5.41 -13.28 0.08
CA VAL A 52 6.19 -12.36 0.93
C VAL A 52 5.53 -11.00 0.92
N SER A 53 5.32 -10.42 2.10
CA SER A 53 4.77 -9.07 2.27
C SER A 53 5.42 -8.36 3.45
N ILE A 54 5.25 -7.05 3.52
CA ILE A 54 5.86 -6.18 4.53
C ILE A 54 4.81 -5.26 5.17
N ASP A 55 5.12 -4.77 6.35
CA ASP A 55 4.51 -3.54 6.87
C ASP A 55 5.25 -2.34 6.31
N TRP A 56 4.53 -1.29 5.93
CA TRP A 56 5.15 -0.09 5.38
C TRP A 56 6.02 0.64 6.41
N ILE A 57 7.24 1.00 6.03
CA ILE A 57 8.05 1.95 6.79
C ILE A 57 7.31 3.29 6.81
N GLY A 58 7.22 3.93 7.98
CA GLY A 58 6.42 5.14 8.17
C GLY A 58 4.92 4.89 8.37
N GLY A 59 4.48 3.62 8.31
CA GLY A 59 3.12 3.19 8.59
C GLY A 59 2.81 3.05 10.09
N ALA A 60 1.60 2.55 10.38
CA ALA A 60 1.11 2.37 11.75
C ALA A 60 1.42 0.98 12.34
N ASP A 61 1.92 0.07 11.51
CA ASP A 61 2.16 -1.32 11.88
C ASP A 61 3.55 -1.52 12.54
N ALA A 62 4.15 -2.71 12.42
CA ALA A 62 5.33 -3.08 13.18
C ALA A 62 6.67 -2.62 12.56
N SER A 63 6.68 -2.13 11.33
CA SER A 63 7.88 -1.49 10.77
C SER A 63 8.18 -0.15 11.44
N SER A 64 9.42 0.32 11.32
CA SER A 64 9.80 1.64 11.83
C SER A 64 8.90 2.74 11.26
N GLY A 65 8.37 3.57 12.15
CA GLY A 65 7.49 4.68 11.81
C GLY A 65 7.55 5.80 12.85
N PRO A 66 6.84 6.91 12.63
CA PRO A 66 6.77 8.01 13.59
C PRO A 66 6.19 7.51 14.91
N ARG A 67 6.92 7.71 16.00
CA ARG A 67 6.49 7.37 17.37
C ARG A 67 6.49 8.64 18.19
N ASN A 68 5.35 8.96 18.76
CA ASN A 68 5.19 10.15 19.62
C ASN A 68 5.74 11.40 18.90
N ASP A 69 5.53 12.47 18.92
CA ASP A 69 5.93 13.74 18.28
C ASP A 69 7.41 13.81 17.77
N GLN A 70 8.06 12.66 17.54
CA GLN A 70 9.40 12.60 16.97
C GLN A 70 9.33 12.85 15.46
N GLU A 71 10.25 13.66 14.96
CA GLU A 71 10.44 13.83 13.52
C GLU A 71 10.82 12.49 12.88
N PHE A 72 10.06 12.10 11.88
CA PHE A 72 10.33 10.94 11.04
C PHE A 72 10.57 11.43 9.62
N ALA A 73 11.67 11.00 9.01
CA ALA A 73 11.99 11.41 7.66
C ALA A 73 10.87 10.97 6.68
N PRO A 74 10.52 11.80 5.71
CA PRO A 74 9.61 11.38 4.65
C PRO A 74 10.10 10.09 3.98
N VAL A 75 9.19 9.13 3.76
CA VAL A 75 9.48 7.86 3.10
C VAL A 75 8.74 7.80 1.77
N GLU A 76 9.48 7.60 0.71
CA GLU A 76 8.95 7.46 -0.64
C GLU A 76 8.75 6.00 -1.02
N SER A 77 8.03 5.74 -2.13
CA SER A 77 7.82 4.38 -2.65
C SER A 77 9.13 3.73 -3.11
N SER A 78 10.11 4.52 -3.53
CA SER A 78 11.48 4.08 -3.83
C SER A 78 12.23 3.57 -2.60
N ASP A 79 12.03 4.19 -1.43
CA ASP A 79 12.66 3.77 -0.17
C ASP A 79 12.10 2.43 0.29
N GLN A 80 10.78 2.23 0.16
CA GLN A 80 10.13 0.94 0.42
C GLN A 80 10.70 -0.16 -0.48
N ALA A 81 10.89 0.15 -1.77
CA ALA A 81 11.47 -0.80 -2.72
C ALA A 81 12.91 -1.15 -2.40
N ASN A 82 13.73 -0.17 -1.99
CA ASN A 82 15.11 -0.39 -1.53
C ASN A 82 15.14 -1.27 -0.25
N ALA A 83 14.27 -0.99 0.71
CA ALA A 83 14.16 -1.81 1.93
C ALA A 83 13.77 -3.27 1.61
N LEU A 84 12.81 -3.46 0.69
CA LEU A 84 12.45 -4.80 0.18
C LEU A 84 13.63 -5.50 -0.49
N LEU A 85 14.39 -4.82 -1.35
CA LEU A 85 15.57 -5.39 -1.99
C LEU A 85 16.60 -5.84 -0.95
N LEU A 86 16.84 -5.03 0.09
CA LEU A 86 17.74 -5.38 1.19
C LEU A 86 17.23 -6.63 1.94
N LEU A 87 15.94 -6.69 2.26
CA LEU A 87 15.31 -7.85 2.87
C LEU A 87 15.53 -9.10 2.02
N LEU A 88 15.22 -9.05 0.72
CA LEU A 88 15.37 -10.20 -0.19
C LEU A 88 16.81 -10.72 -0.22
N ASN A 89 17.79 -9.81 -0.24
CA ASN A 89 19.20 -10.15 -0.19
C ASN A 89 19.58 -10.81 1.15
N GLN A 90 19.09 -10.25 2.26
CA GLN A 90 19.37 -10.77 3.61
C GLN A 90 18.79 -12.16 3.83
N VAL A 91 17.59 -12.44 3.30
CA VAL A 91 16.93 -13.75 3.45
C VAL A 91 17.27 -14.74 2.31
N GLY A 92 18.20 -14.38 1.42
CA GLY A 92 18.71 -15.25 0.37
C GLY A 92 17.74 -15.52 -0.79
N ILE A 93 16.76 -14.64 -1.03
CA ILE A 93 15.83 -14.77 -2.17
C ILE A 93 16.49 -14.21 -3.42
N ALA A 94 17.08 -15.09 -4.24
CA ALA A 94 17.78 -14.69 -5.47
C ALA A 94 16.85 -14.45 -6.66
N GLN A 95 15.71 -15.15 -6.74
CA GLN A 95 14.75 -15.07 -7.84
C GLN A 95 13.34 -14.79 -7.30
N VAL A 96 12.60 -13.94 -8.00
CA VAL A 96 11.22 -13.56 -7.68
C VAL A 96 10.34 -13.95 -8.88
N GLU A 97 9.37 -14.82 -8.65
CA GLU A 97 8.44 -15.27 -9.68
C GLU A 97 7.51 -14.13 -10.12
N ALA A 98 6.98 -13.39 -9.14
CA ALA A 98 6.16 -12.23 -9.43
C ALA A 98 6.23 -11.19 -8.30
N VAL A 99 6.05 -9.92 -8.67
CA VAL A 99 5.68 -8.84 -7.75
C VAL A 99 4.26 -8.41 -8.11
N VAL A 100 3.35 -8.49 -7.15
CA VAL A 100 1.94 -8.08 -7.28
C VAL A 100 1.73 -6.88 -6.38
N GLY A 101 1.45 -5.73 -6.96
CA GLY A 101 1.26 -4.47 -6.22
C GLY A 101 -0.07 -3.80 -6.54
N ALA A 102 -0.84 -3.46 -5.51
CA ALA A 102 -2.10 -2.73 -5.63
C ALA A 102 -1.98 -1.31 -5.04
N SER A 103 -2.48 -0.29 -5.76
CA SER A 103 -2.48 1.11 -5.31
C SER A 103 -1.07 1.58 -4.94
N TYR A 104 -0.82 1.97 -3.67
CA TYR A 104 0.52 2.35 -3.19
C TYR A 104 1.54 1.23 -3.40
N GLY A 105 1.17 -0.02 -3.10
CA GLY A 105 2.00 -1.18 -3.38
C GLY A 105 2.33 -1.36 -4.85
N GLY A 106 1.47 -0.90 -5.76
CA GLY A 106 1.75 -0.87 -7.19
C GLY A 106 2.83 0.15 -7.58
N CYS A 107 2.91 1.30 -6.88
CA CYS A 107 4.01 2.24 -7.06
C CYS A 107 5.34 1.63 -6.57
N VAL A 108 5.33 1.01 -5.39
CA VAL A 108 6.51 0.30 -4.84
C VAL A 108 6.95 -0.85 -5.74
N ALA A 109 6.00 -1.65 -6.25
CA ALA A 109 6.25 -2.78 -7.14
C ALA A 109 6.99 -2.36 -8.42
N GLN A 110 6.65 -1.21 -9.00
CA GLN A 110 7.31 -0.67 -10.19
C GLN A 110 8.77 -0.28 -9.89
N HIS A 111 9.04 0.39 -8.77
CA HIS A 111 10.41 0.68 -8.33
C HIS A 111 11.20 -0.61 -8.06
N LEU A 112 10.59 -1.55 -7.34
CA LEU A 112 11.23 -2.83 -7.02
C LEU A 112 11.54 -3.65 -8.28
N ALA A 113 10.67 -3.63 -9.29
CA ALA A 113 10.91 -4.30 -10.55
C ALA A 113 12.15 -3.73 -11.27
N GLY A 114 12.33 -2.42 -11.26
CA GLY A 114 13.56 -1.78 -11.78
C GLY A 114 14.81 -2.22 -11.04
N LEU A 115 14.75 -2.36 -9.72
CA LEU A 115 15.89 -2.80 -8.89
C LEU A 115 16.20 -4.29 -9.05
N LEU A 116 15.19 -5.13 -9.22
CA LEU A 116 15.35 -6.59 -9.38
C LEU A 116 15.89 -6.96 -10.77
N GLY A 117 15.52 -6.23 -11.81
CA GLY A 117 15.92 -6.53 -13.17
C GLY A 117 15.62 -7.99 -13.54
N ASN A 118 16.65 -8.75 -13.96
CA ASN A 118 16.52 -10.15 -14.38
C ASN A 118 16.18 -11.13 -13.23
N ARG A 119 16.17 -10.68 -11.98
CA ARG A 119 15.70 -11.47 -10.85
C ARG A 119 14.18 -11.59 -10.79
N LEU A 120 13.45 -10.73 -11.50
CA LEU A 120 12.00 -10.71 -11.54
C LEU A 120 11.47 -11.27 -12.86
N LYS A 121 10.53 -12.23 -12.79
CA LYS A 121 9.91 -12.78 -14.00
C LYS A 121 8.64 -12.02 -14.42
N ARG A 122 7.79 -11.61 -13.47
CA ARG A 122 6.48 -10.98 -13.74
C ARG A 122 6.21 -9.81 -12.81
N LEU A 123 5.62 -8.76 -13.35
CA LEU A 123 5.12 -7.62 -12.60
C LEU A 123 3.61 -7.47 -12.86
N VAL A 124 2.83 -7.43 -11.77
CA VAL A 124 1.38 -7.16 -11.79
C VAL A 124 1.12 -5.86 -11.04
N VAL A 125 0.59 -4.87 -11.71
CA VAL A 125 0.27 -3.55 -11.12
C VAL A 125 -1.23 -3.31 -11.25
N ILE A 126 -1.89 -3.10 -10.10
CA ILE A 126 -3.34 -2.94 -10.01
C ILE A 126 -3.66 -1.55 -9.45
N GLY A 127 -4.38 -0.74 -10.21
CA GLY A 127 -4.83 0.58 -9.76
C GLY A 127 -3.69 1.55 -9.39
N ALA A 128 -2.55 1.45 -10.07
CA ALA A 128 -1.41 2.35 -9.90
C ALA A 128 -0.79 2.73 -11.25
N ALA A 129 -0.38 3.98 -11.38
CA ALA A 129 0.28 4.48 -12.58
C ALA A 129 1.78 4.74 -12.29
N HIS A 130 2.61 4.67 -13.32
CA HIS A 130 4.03 4.99 -13.24
C HIS A 130 4.29 6.48 -12.95
N ARG A 131 3.30 7.32 -13.19
CA ARG A 131 3.33 8.76 -12.94
C ARG A 131 1.95 9.25 -12.50
N ALA A 132 1.92 10.09 -11.47
CA ALA A 132 0.68 10.72 -11.04
C ALA A 132 0.11 11.60 -12.16
N SER A 133 -1.20 11.47 -12.42
CA SER A 133 -1.89 12.39 -13.31
C SER A 133 -2.02 13.79 -12.67
N PRO A 134 -2.14 14.86 -13.46
CA PRO A 134 -2.37 16.21 -12.93
C PRO A 134 -3.60 16.27 -12.00
N TRP A 135 -4.66 15.54 -12.33
CA TRP A 135 -5.87 15.42 -11.51
C TRP A 135 -5.57 14.79 -10.13
N ALA A 136 -4.89 13.63 -10.10
CA ALA A 136 -4.51 12.97 -8.87
C ALA A 136 -3.55 13.83 -8.02
N LEU A 137 -2.66 14.59 -8.67
CA LEU A 137 -1.76 15.50 -7.99
C LEU A 137 -2.52 16.66 -7.35
N ALA A 138 -3.48 17.28 -8.07
CA ALA A 138 -4.31 18.34 -7.55
C ALA A 138 -5.12 17.90 -6.33
N LEU A 139 -5.78 16.73 -6.39
CA LEU A 139 -6.52 16.18 -5.24
C LEU A 139 -5.60 15.96 -4.03
N ARG A 140 -4.42 15.38 -4.20
CA ARG A 140 -3.46 15.17 -3.10
C ARG A 140 -2.94 16.49 -2.53
N THR A 141 -2.76 17.51 -3.37
CA THR A 141 -2.35 18.84 -2.92
C THR A 141 -3.42 19.45 -2.01
N LEU A 142 -4.71 19.37 -2.38
CA LEU A 142 -5.80 19.84 -1.55
C LEU A 142 -5.89 19.10 -0.21
N GLN A 143 -5.71 17.75 -0.24
CA GLN A 143 -5.70 16.94 0.98
C GLN A 143 -4.59 17.36 1.95
N ARG A 144 -3.38 17.55 1.43
CA ARG A 144 -2.22 17.96 2.24
C ARG A 144 -2.36 19.39 2.77
N ALA A 145 -2.76 20.33 1.94
CA ALA A 145 -2.90 21.73 2.34
C ALA A 145 -3.82 21.90 3.54
N GLY A 146 -4.92 21.16 3.61
CA GLY A 146 -5.82 21.18 4.78
C GLY A 146 -5.14 20.67 6.06
N ILE A 147 -4.31 19.64 5.96
CA ILE A 147 -3.59 19.08 7.12
C ILE A 147 -2.44 19.99 7.55
N GLU A 148 -1.66 20.51 6.59
CA GLU A 148 -0.51 21.38 6.82
C GLU A 148 -0.90 22.74 7.43
N SER A 149 -2.09 23.26 7.07
CA SER A 149 -2.62 24.48 7.65
C SER A 149 -3.21 24.36 9.06
N SER A 150 -3.24 23.15 9.62
CA SER A 150 -3.79 22.90 10.96
C SER A 150 -2.84 23.37 12.05
N THR A 151 -3.34 24.19 12.99
CA THR A 151 -2.54 24.80 14.05
C THR A 151 -2.57 24.04 15.38
N ASP A 152 -3.53 23.12 15.56
CA ASP A 152 -3.73 22.34 16.76
C ASP A 152 -4.19 20.90 16.42
N ARG A 153 -4.24 20.03 17.45
CA ARG A 153 -4.63 18.63 17.29
C ARG A 153 -6.07 18.47 16.77
N ALA A 154 -7.00 19.29 17.27
CA ALA A 154 -8.42 19.16 16.89
C ALA A 154 -8.65 19.58 15.44
N SER A 155 -8.03 20.69 14.99
CA SER A 155 -8.07 21.12 13.59
C SER A 155 -7.40 20.09 12.66
N ARG A 156 -6.31 19.45 13.10
CA ARG A 156 -5.64 18.40 12.34
C ARG A 156 -6.50 17.15 12.17
N VAL A 157 -7.21 16.72 13.20
CA VAL A 157 -8.15 15.59 13.11
C VAL A 157 -9.24 15.90 12.09
N ARG A 158 -9.88 17.07 12.19
CA ARG A 158 -10.90 17.47 11.20
C ARG A 158 -10.37 17.57 9.78
N ALA A 159 -9.13 18.03 9.61
CA ALA A 159 -8.49 18.09 8.30
C ALA A 159 -8.22 16.70 7.73
N LEU A 160 -7.80 15.74 8.56
CA LEU A 160 -7.63 14.34 8.17
C LEU A 160 -8.96 13.71 7.76
N GLU A 161 -10.04 13.95 8.51
CA GLU A 161 -11.39 13.47 8.15
C GLU A 161 -11.82 13.99 6.77
N ARG A 162 -11.66 15.29 6.51
CA ARG A 162 -11.96 15.90 5.20
C ARG A 162 -11.07 15.34 4.09
N ALA A 163 -9.78 15.12 4.35
CA ALA A 163 -8.86 14.52 3.40
C ALA A 163 -9.30 13.08 3.05
N ARG A 164 -9.79 12.32 4.04
CA ARG A 164 -10.34 10.97 3.82
C ARG A 164 -11.63 11.00 3.00
N GLN A 165 -12.54 11.93 3.28
CA GLN A 165 -13.76 12.14 2.49
C GLN A 165 -13.42 12.47 1.03
N LEU A 166 -12.49 13.40 0.80
CA LEU A 166 -12.04 13.74 -0.55
C LEU A 166 -11.37 12.53 -1.26
N ALA A 167 -10.65 11.68 -0.52
CA ALA A 167 -10.07 10.46 -1.07
C ALA A 167 -11.17 9.49 -1.56
N VAL A 168 -12.25 9.31 -0.78
CA VAL A 168 -13.38 8.45 -1.18
C VAL A 168 -13.98 8.91 -2.49
N LEU A 169 -14.20 10.22 -2.65
CA LEU A 169 -14.67 10.79 -3.93
C LEU A 169 -13.70 10.54 -5.09
N GLY A 170 -12.40 10.60 -4.82
CA GLY A 170 -11.36 10.35 -5.84
C GLY A 170 -11.23 8.89 -6.27
N TYR A 171 -11.71 7.92 -5.46
CA TYR A 171 -11.61 6.47 -5.74
C TYR A 171 -12.84 5.90 -6.43
N ARG A 172 -13.93 6.67 -6.52
CA ARG A 172 -15.22 6.20 -7.00
C ARG A 172 -15.70 7.01 -8.19
N THR A 173 -16.45 6.36 -9.06
CA THR A 173 -17.16 7.07 -10.11
C THR A 173 -18.47 7.67 -9.57
N PRO A 174 -19.01 8.74 -10.20
CA PRO A 174 -20.33 9.25 -9.84
C PRO A 174 -21.41 8.17 -9.86
N THR A 175 -21.38 7.29 -10.86
CA THR A 175 -22.32 6.17 -11.00
C THR A 175 -22.23 5.19 -9.82
N GLU A 176 -21.01 4.89 -9.33
CA GLU A 176 -20.84 4.03 -8.17
C GLU A 176 -21.35 4.69 -6.89
N LEU A 177 -21.10 6.00 -6.74
CA LEU A 177 -21.64 6.74 -5.59
C LEU A 177 -23.17 6.76 -5.61
N GLU A 178 -23.77 7.01 -6.78
CA GLU A 178 -25.22 6.96 -6.95
C GLU A 178 -25.80 5.58 -6.61
N SER A 179 -25.19 4.51 -7.13
CA SER A 179 -25.67 3.15 -6.86
C SER A 179 -25.57 2.72 -5.39
N ARG A 180 -24.64 3.31 -4.63
CA ARG A 180 -24.42 2.97 -3.22
C ARG A 180 -25.20 3.84 -2.24
N PHE A 181 -25.46 5.10 -2.60
CA PHE A 181 -25.98 6.13 -1.70
C PHE A 181 -27.20 6.87 -2.27
N GLY A 182 -27.56 6.66 -3.53
CA GLY A 182 -28.66 7.37 -4.20
C GLY A 182 -30.06 6.99 -3.71
N GLU A 183 -30.21 5.90 -2.95
CA GLU A 183 -31.48 5.48 -2.32
C GLU A 183 -31.67 6.01 -0.89
N THR A 184 -30.77 6.88 -0.41
CA THR A 184 -30.94 7.48 0.91
C THR A 184 -32.14 8.45 0.87
N ASP A 185 -33.14 8.19 1.71
CA ASP A 185 -34.33 9.02 1.84
C ASP A 185 -33.94 10.48 2.13
N PRO A 186 -34.36 11.45 1.28
CA PRO A 186 -34.06 12.86 1.49
C PRO A 186 -34.53 13.42 2.83
N ALA A 187 -35.46 12.73 3.50
CA ALA A 187 -36.02 13.11 4.79
C ALA A 187 -35.10 12.79 5.97
N THR A 188 -34.17 11.86 5.84
CA THR A 188 -33.30 11.43 6.94
C THR A 188 -31.88 12.01 6.88
N GLY A 189 -31.47 12.60 5.76
CA GLY A 189 -30.18 13.30 5.61
C GLY A 189 -28.94 12.45 5.83
N VAL A 190 -29.05 11.11 5.79
CA VAL A 190 -27.93 10.16 6.00
C VAL A 190 -27.79 9.29 4.77
#